data_becb21c07262e9cce2514cbd5451663f
#
_entry.id   becb21c07262e9cce2514cbd5451663f
#
_cell.length_a   1.000
_cell.length_b   1.000
_cell.length_c   1.000
_cell.angle_alpha   90.00
_cell.angle_beta   90.00
_cell.angle_gamma   90.00
#
_symmetry.space_group_name_H-M   'P 1'
#
loop_
_entity.id
_entity.type
_entity.pdbx_description
1 polymer ?
#
loop_
_entity_poly.entity_id
_entity_poly.type
_entity_poly.pdbx_seq_one_letter_code
_entity_poly.pdbx_strand_id
1 'polypeptide(L)'
;HPDTNTLFFFFLSAEANEANRIKRDAPVMVIIGNPPYSGESANKGEWIMKLMEDYKKEPGGKEKLKERNSKFINDDYVKFIRYGQHFIEKNGSGILAFINPHGFLDNPTFRGMRRNLLKTYDKIYTIDLHGNAKKKETSPDGSVDVNVFDIEQGVSINFFIKTGKKEENELGQIFHADL
;
A
#
# COMPACT_ATOMS: atom_id res chain seq x y z
N HIS A 1 -52.00 11.58 -0.23
CA HIS A 1 -50.83 11.39 -1.10
C HIS A 1 -49.60 11.62 -0.24
N PRO A 2 -48.59 10.73 -0.22
CA PRO A 2 -47.35 11.01 0.47
C PRO A 2 -46.73 12.25 -0.15
N ASP A 3 -46.27 13.15 0.69
CA ASP A 3 -45.63 14.41 0.32
C ASP A 3 -44.40 14.11 -0.56
N THR A 4 -44.23 14.83 -1.66
CA THR A 4 -43.10 14.64 -2.61
C THR A 4 -41.74 14.63 -1.90
N ASN A 5 -41.62 15.41 -0.83
CA ASN A 5 -40.45 15.43 0.02
C ASN A 5 -40.24 14.11 0.78
N THR A 6 -41.29 13.49 1.29
CA THR A 6 -41.20 12.20 1.99
C THR A 6 -40.73 11.08 1.04
N LEU A 7 -41.20 11.08 -0.19
CA LEU A 7 -40.80 10.12 -1.21
C LEU A 7 -39.33 10.29 -1.60
N PHE A 8 -38.86 11.54 -1.76
CA PHE A 8 -37.49 11.87 -2.07
C PHE A 8 -36.52 11.43 -0.95
N PHE A 9 -36.84 11.70 0.31
CA PHE A 9 -36.06 11.23 1.45
C PHE A 9 -36.02 9.71 1.56
N PHE A 10 -37.11 9.02 1.21
CA PHE A 10 -37.13 7.57 1.18
C PHE A 10 -36.18 6.99 0.12
N PHE A 11 -36.17 7.54 -1.08
CA PHE A 11 -35.24 7.13 -2.13
C PHE A 11 -33.78 7.38 -1.74
N LEU A 12 -33.45 8.56 -1.21
CA LEU A 12 -32.09 8.88 -0.74
C LEU A 12 -31.64 7.93 0.38
N SER A 13 -32.53 7.61 1.31
CA SER A 13 -32.18 6.69 2.40
C SER A 13 -31.99 5.24 1.89
N ALA A 14 -32.79 4.80 0.92
CA ALA A 14 -32.65 3.49 0.31
C ALA A 14 -31.31 3.37 -0.46
N GLU A 15 -30.96 4.40 -1.24
CA GLU A 15 -29.68 4.46 -1.96
C GLU A 15 -28.50 4.49 -0.99
N ALA A 16 -28.58 5.30 0.07
CA ALA A 16 -27.54 5.36 1.09
C ALA A 16 -27.36 4.03 1.83
N ASN A 17 -28.46 3.32 2.11
CA ASN A 17 -28.42 2.00 2.74
C ASN A 17 -27.79 0.96 1.83
N GLU A 18 -28.13 0.97 0.53
CA GLU A 18 -27.55 0.07 -0.46
C GLU A 18 -26.04 0.35 -0.64
N ALA A 19 -25.64 1.61 -0.75
CA ALA A 19 -24.23 2.01 -0.81
C ALA A 19 -23.47 1.55 0.42
N ASN A 20 -24.06 1.68 1.62
CA ASN A 20 -23.45 1.21 2.87
C ASN A 20 -23.34 -0.32 2.91
N ARG A 21 -24.34 -1.04 2.40
CA ARG A 21 -24.30 -2.50 2.28
C ARG A 21 -23.16 -2.93 1.36
N ILE A 22 -23.04 -2.34 0.19
CA ILE A 22 -21.96 -2.64 -0.77
C ILE A 22 -20.59 -2.37 -0.13
N LYS A 23 -20.41 -1.20 0.51
CA LYS A 23 -19.14 -0.85 1.16
C LYS A 23 -18.74 -1.81 2.27
N ARG A 24 -19.71 -2.37 2.98
CA ARG A 24 -19.46 -3.29 4.10
C ARG A 24 -19.24 -4.73 3.63
N ASP A 25 -20.05 -5.20 2.68
CA ASP A 25 -20.23 -6.62 2.40
C ASP A 25 -19.60 -7.06 1.07
N ALA A 26 -19.38 -6.13 0.12
CA ALA A 26 -18.75 -6.48 -1.16
C ALA A 26 -17.24 -6.77 -0.97
N PRO A 27 -16.72 -7.85 -1.57
CA PRO A 27 -15.30 -8.16 -1.51
C PRO A 27 -14.49 -7.12 -2.30
N VAL A 28 -13.39 -6.65 -1.70
CA VAL A 28 -12.45 -5.75 -2.37
C VAL A 28 -11.46 -6.59 -3.18
N MET A 29 -11.66 -6.71 -4.48
CA MET A 29 -10.86 -7.55 -5.37
C MET A 29 -9.64 -6.82 -5.93
N VAL A 30 -9.76 -5.52 -6.19
CA VAL A 30 -8.70 -4.70 -6.79
C VAL A 30 -8.68 -3.34 -6.11
N ILE A 31 -7.48 -2.91 -5.70
CA ILE A 31 -7.21 -1.58 -5.17
C ILE A 31 -6.13 -0.96 -6.03
N ILE A 32 -6.46 0.15 -6.70
CA ILE A 32 -5.53 0.90 -7.55
C ILE A 32 -5.43 2.32 -7.01
N GLY A 33 -4.23 2.90 -6.98
CA GLY A 33 -4.07 4.28 -6.55
C GLY A 33 -2.66 4.85 -6.64
N ASN A 34 -2.61 6.14 -6.40
CA ASN A 34 -1.40 6.91 -6.15
C ASN A 34 -1.57 7.52 -4.74
N PRO A 35 -1.15 6.82 -3.68
CA PRO A 35 -1.32 7.31 -2.32
C PRO A 35 -0.46 8.55 -2.08
N PRO A 36 -0.84 9.45 -1.15
CA PRO A 36 -0.05 10.63 -0.83
C PRO A 36 1.32 10.27 -0.23
N TYR A 37 2.33 11.09 -0.53
CA TYR A 37 3.70 10.99 -0.03
C TYR A 37 3.94 12.14 0.96
N SER A 38 3.75 11.91 2.25
CA SER A 38 3.78 12.98 3.25
C SER A 38 5.04 13.02 4.10
N GLY A 39 5.85 11.96 4.05
CA GLY A 39 7.02 11.79 4.92
C GLY A 39 6.66 11.62 6.39
N GLU A 40 5.70 12.38 6.89
CA GLU A 40 5.11 12.25 8.23
C GLU A 40 3.59 12.35 8.15
N SER A 41 2.92 11.23 8.38
CA SER A 41 1.47 11.13 8.29
C SER A 41 0.77 11.79 9.47
N ALA A 42 -0.26 12.59 9.19
CA ALA A 42 -1.18 13.13 10.19
C ALA A 42 -2.18 12.07 10.68
N ASN A 43 -2.41 10.99 9.93
CA ASN A 43 -3.29 9.90 10.32
C ASN A 43 -2.65 9.03 11.40
N LYS A 44 -3.00 9.30 12.64
CA LYS A 44 -2.57 8.56 13.85
C LYS A 44 -3.71 7.79 14.50
N GLY A 45 -4.77 7.48 13.75
CA GLY A 45 -5.91 6.71 14.23
C GLY A 45 -5.49 5.35 14.79
N GLU A 46 -6.06 4.93 15.91
CA GLU A 46 -5.67 3.72 16.64
C GLU A 46 -5.70 2.47 15.77
N TRP A 47 -6.71 2.33 14.95
CA TRP A 47 -6.89 1.16 14.09
C TRP A 47 -5.74 0.97 13.08
N ILE A 48 -5.41 2.04 12.33
CA ILE A 48 -4.32 1.95 11.35
C ILE A 48 -2.96 1.79 12.02
N MET A 49 -2.73 2.47 13.15
CA MET A 49 -1.49 2.34 13.91
C MET A 49 -1.29 0.92 14.44
N LYS A 50 -2.36 0.24 14.86
CA LYS A 50 -2.31 -1.17 15.25
C LYS A 50 -1.93 -2.08 14.07
N LEU A 51 -2.47 -1.84 12.89
CA LEU A 51 -2.07 -2.57 11.68
C LEU A 51 -0.60 -2.35 11.32
N MET A 52 -0.09 -1.14 11.51
CA MET A 52 1.31 -0.79 11.22
C MET A 52 2.32 -1.53 12.11
N GLU A 53 1.91 -2.03 13.28
CA GLU A 53 2.82 -2.81 14.15
C GLU A 53 3.36 -4.08 13.47
N ASP A 54 2.65 -4.62 12.49
CA ASP A 54 3.13 -5.77 11.71
C ASP A 54 4.33 -5.42 10.84
N TYR A 55 4.42 -4.19 10.36
CA TYR A 55 5.55 -3.70 9.56
C TYR A 55 6.78 -3.31 10.42
N LYS A 56 6.57 -3.11 11.72
CA LYS A 56 7.61 -2.71 12.68
C LYS A 56 8.26 -3.89 13.39
N LYS A 57 8.09 -5.10 12.87
CA LYS A 57 8.71 -6.33 13.39
C LYS A 57 9.92 -6.74 12.56
N GLU A 58 10.90 -7.35 13.22
CA GLU A 58 12.00 -8.01 12.52
C GLU A 58 11.48 -9.14 11.61
N PRO A 59 12.23 -9.54 10.58
CA PRO A 59 11.80 -10.60 9.64
C PRO A 59 11.36 -11.92 10.29
N GLY A 60 11.77 -12.20 11.50
CA GLY A 60 11.29 -13.35 12.31
C GLY A 60 9.87 -13.17 12.87
N GLY A 61 9.31 -11.97 12.83
CA GLY A 61 7.92 -11.66 13.22
C GLY A 61 7.65 -11.53 14.71
N LYS A 62 8.65 -11.73 15.58
CA LYS A 62 8.49 -11.71 17.04
C LYS A 62 9.06 -10.46 17.69
N GLU A 63 10.23 -10.02 17.29
CA GLU A 63 10.91 -8.86 17.86
C GLU A 63 10.54 -7.58 17.13
N LYS A 64 10.52 -6.44 17.86
CA LYS A 64 10.39 -5.12 17.24
C LYS A 64 11.64 -4.75 16.48
N LEU A 65 11.50 -3.99 15.41
CA LEU A 65 12.62 -3.41 14.68
C LEU A 65 13.52 -2.61 15.63
N LYS A 66 14.83 -2.83 15.54
CA LYS A 66 15.84 -2.15 16.35
C LYS A 66 16.23 -0.78 15.80
N GLU A 67 15.62 -0.35 14.71
CA GLU A 67 15.86 0.95 14.07
C GLU A 67 15.40 2.11 14.96
N ARG A 68 16.32 3.04 15.25
CA ARG A 68 16.03 4.24 16.03
C ARG A 68 15.07 5.19 15.29
N ASN A 69 15.07 5.17 13.96
CA ASN A 69 14.31 6.09 13.12
C ASN A 69 13.22 5.38 12.31
N SER A 70 12.27 4.79 13.02
CA SER A 70 11.12 4.10 12.41
C SER A 70 10.04 5.06 11.85
N LYS A 71 10.27 6.37 11.86
CA LYS A 71 9.27 7.35 11.41
C LYS A 71 8.88 7.16 9.94
N PHE A 72 9.81 6.76 9.08
CA PHE A 72 9.54 6.52 7.66
C PHE A 72 8.51 5.41 7.42
N ILE A 73 8.39 4.43 8.31
CA ILE A 73 7.34 3.39 8.24
C ILE A 73 5.95 4.00 8.42
N ASN A 74 5.85 5.15 9.08
CA ASN A 74 4.57 5.81 9.33
C ASN A 74 4.18 6.82 8.24
N ASP A 75 4.88 6.85 7.10
CA ASP A 75 4.48 7.64 5.94
C ASP A 75 3.10 7.20 5.42
N ASP A 76 2.36 8.12 4.82
CA ASP A 76 1.00 7.84 4.35
C ASP A 76 0.98 6.73 3.31
N TYR A 77 1.88 6.73 2.32
CA TYR A 77 1.89 5.66 1.32
C TYR A 77 2.05 4.27 1.94
N VAL A 78 2.86 4.15 3.01
CA VAL A 78 3.06 2.88 3.73
C VAL A 78 1.79 2.45 4.43
N LYS A 79 1.06 3.40 5.05
CA LYS A 79 -0.24 3.15 5.66
C LYS A 79 -1.28 2.73 4.64
N PHE A 80 -1.29 3.36 3.46
CA PHE A 80 -2.18 2.98 2.36
C PHE A 80 -1.89 1.56 1.85
N ILE A 81 -0.60 1.17 1.72
CA ILE A 81 -0.23 -0.21 1.39
C ILE A 81 -0.76 -1.18 2.46
N ARG A 82 -0.54 -0.87 3.75
CA ARG A 82 -1.02 -1.74 4.84
C ARG A 82 -2.54 -1.80 4.93
N TYR A 83 -3.21 -0.68 4.65
CA TYR A 83 -4.67 -0.61 4.57
C TYR A 83 -5.21 -1.52 3.44
N GLY A 84 -4.66 -1.38 2.23
CA GLY A 84 -5.04 -2.22 1.10
C GLY A 84 -4.75 -3.70 1.36
N GLN A 85 -3.58 -4.02 1.92
CA GLN A 85 -3.23 -5.37 2.33
C GLN A 85 -4.26 -5.97 3.28
N HIS A 86 -4.73 -5.22 4.28
CA HIS A 86 -5.74 -5.70 5.23
C HIS A 86 -7.03 -6.17 4.53
N PHE A 87 -7.53 -5.40 3.54
CA PHE A 87 -8.73 -5.81 2.80
C PHE A 87 -8.50 -7.00 1.89
N ILE A 88 -7.33 -7.07 1.24
CA ILE A 88 -6.95 -8.24 0.42
C ILE A 88 -6.80 -9.50 1.30
N GLU A 89 -6.20 -9.37 2.50
CA GLU A 89 -6.11 -10.47 3.48
C GLU A 89 -7.50 -10.94 3.93
N LYS A 90 -8.37 -10.00 4.28
CA LYS A 90 -9.75 -10.28 4.70
C LYS A 90 -10.56 -10.98 3.60
N ASN A 91 -10.34 -10.60 2.35
CA ASN A 91 -11.02 -11.18 1.19
C ASN A 91 -10.42 -12.54 0.77
N GLY A 92 -9.19 -12.83 1.16
CA GLY A 92 -8.48 -14.06 0.79
C GLY A 92 -7.73 -14.01 -0.54
N SER A 93 -8.16 -13.16 -1.48
CA SER A 93 -7.52 -12.94 -2.78
C SER A 93 -7.75 -11.51 -3.26
N GLY A 94 -6.92 -11.04 -4.20
CA GLY A 94 -7.07 -9.73 -4.82
C GLY A 94 -5.73 -9.13 -5.26
N ILE A 95 -5.81 -7.91 -5.78
CA ILE A 95 -4.68 -7.15 -6.33
C ILE A 95 -4.64 -5.76 -5.67
N LEU A 96 -3.46 -5.38 -5.20
CA LEU A 96 -3.14 -4.02 -4.80
C LEU A 96 -2.11 -3.46 -5.79
N ALA A 97 -2.45 -2.37 -6.49
CA ALA A 97 -1.60 -1.76 -7.50
C ALA A 97 -1.39 -0.28 -7.21
N PHE A 98 -0.19 0.09 -6.78
CA PHE A 98 0.15 1.46 -6.43
C PHE A 98 1.39 1.97 -7.17
N ILE A 99 1.38 3.28 -7.49
CA ILE A 99 2.59 4.03 -7.71
C ILE A 99 2.91 4.78 -6.43
N ASN A 100 4.13 4.60 -5.90
CA ASN A 100 4.52 5.15 -4.60
C ASN A 100 6.03 5.29 -4.50
N PRO A 101 6.57 6.01 -3.48
CA PRO A 101 8.01 6.09 -3.24
C PRO A 101 8.69 4.73 -3.20
N HIS A 102 9.81 4.60 -3.88
CA HIS A 102 10.55 3.34 -3.99
C HIS A 102 11.41 3.01 -2.75
N GLY A 103 11.52 3.92 -1.78
CA GLY A 103 12.36 3.75 -0.60
C GLY A 103 12.12 2.48 0.22
N PHE A 104 10.92 1.90 0.15
CA PHE A 104 10.64 0.64 0.85
C PHE A 104 11.31 -0.59 0.20
N LEU A 105 11.78 -0.48 -1.04
CA LEU A 105 12.40 -1.58 -1.77
C LEU A 105 13.75 -1.98 -1.20
N ASP A 106 14.59 -1.01 -0.85
CA ASP A 106 15.98 -1.24 -0.44
C ASP A 106 16.33 -0.77 0.98
N ASN A 107 15.66 0.27 1.51
CA ASN A 107 15.99 0.82 2.81
C ASN A 107 15.82 -0.22 3.93
N PRO A 108 16.83 -0.45 4.78
CA PRO A 108 16.80 -1.42 5.86
C PRO A 108 15.65 -1.25 6.86
N THR A 109 15.18 -0.03 7.07
CA THR A 109 14.04 0.28 7.96
C THR A 109 12.78 -0.49 7.56
N PHE A 110 12.59 -0.78 6.27
CA PHE A 110 11.40 -1.46 5.75
C PHE A 110 11.52 -2.99 5.65
N ARG A 111 12.58 -3.61 6.21
CA ARG A 111 12.77 -5.07 6.11
C ARG A 111 11.59 -5.87 6.70
N GLY A 112 11.00 -5.36 7.79
CA GLY A 112 9.80 -5.97 8.38
C GLY A 112 8.58 -5.87 7.49
N MET A 113 8.37 -4.70 6.87
CA MET A 113 7.33 -4.48 5.86
C MET A 113 7.51 -5.43 4.68
N ARG A 114 8.71 -5.47 4.08
CA ARG A 114 9.01 -6.38 2.95
C ARG A 114 8.71 -7.82 3.28
N ARG A 115 9.16 -8.28 4.46
CA ARG A 115 8.87 -9.65 4.92
C ARG A 115 7.37 -9.91 5.07
N ASN A 116 6.63 -8.94 5.60
CA ASN A 116 5.18 -9.05 5.77
C ASN A 116 4.45 -9.11 4.42
N LEU A 117 4.84 -8.26 3.46
CA LEU A 117 4.30 -8.29 2.10
C LEU A 117 4.54 -9.64 1.41
N LEU A 118 5.77 -10.19 1.51
CA LEU A 118 6.10 -11.51 0.96
C LEU A 118 5.32 -12.66 1.61
N LYS A 119 4.97 -12.53 2.88
CA LYS A 119 4.11 -13.50 3.56
C LYS A 119 2.67 -13.44 3.05
N THR A 120 2.18 -12.26 2.75
CA THR A 120 0.78 -12.05 2.35
C THR A 120 0.55 -12.36 0.88
N TYR A 121 1.42 -11.87 -0.01
CA TYR A 121 1.21 -11.93 -1.45
C TYR A 121 1.94 -13.12 -2.08
N ASP A 122 1.36 -13.66 -3.16
CA ASP A 122 1.94 -14.75 -3.93
C ASP A 122 2.99 -14.23 -4.91
N LYS A 123 2.69 -13.07 -5.53
CA LYS A 123 3.57 -12.41 -6.49
C LYS A 123 3.59 -10.91 -6.25
N ILE A 124 4.78 -10.33 -6.37
CA ILE A 124 5.00 -8.90 -6.32
C ILE A 124 5.77 -8.51 -7.59
N TYR A 125 5.18 -7.66 -8.41
CA TYR A 125 5.84 -7.06 -9.56
C TYR A 125 6.17 -5.62 -9.22
N THR A 126 7.41 -5.22 -9.46
CA THR A 126 7.89 -3.86 -9.24
C THR A 126 8.58 -3.35 -10.49
N ILE A 127 8.21 -2.15 -10.92
CA ILE A 127 8.94 -1.39 -11.93
C ILE A 127 9.49 -0.16 -11.21
N ASP A 128 10.81 -0.08 -11.07
CA ASP A 128 11.46 1.10 -10.53
C ASP A 128 11.56 2.17 -11.62
N LEU A 129 10.98 3.34 -11.36
CA LEU A 129 10.98 4.49 -12.27
C LEU A 129 12.13 5.45 -11.94
N HIS A 130 12.94 5.12 -10.93
CA HIS A 130 14.07 5.93 -10.49
C HIS A 130 13.74 7.40 -10.16
N GLY A 131 14.57 8.36 -10.62
CA GLY A 131 14.36 9.78 -10.42
C GLY A 131 14.62 10.25 -8.99
N ASN A 132 15.50 9.57 -8.23
CA ASN A 132 15.82 9.94 -6.86
C ASN A 132 16.93 11.00 -6.83
N ALA A 133 16.54 12.28 -6.75
CA ALA A 133 17.49 13.40 -6.71
C ALA A 133 18.45 13.33 -5.52
N LYS A 134 18.04 12.75 -4.37
CA LYS A 134 18.89 12.59 -3.20
C LYS A 134 19.99 11.54 -3.39
N LYS A 135 19.72 10.52 -4.19
CA LYS A 135 20.72 9.51 -4.59
C LYS A 135 21.58 9.97 -5.76
N LYS A 136 21.23 11.11 -6.41
CA LYS A 136 21.90 11.62 -7.62
C LYS A 136 21.92 10.58 -8.73
N GLU A 137 20.77 9.94 -8.94
CA GLU A 137 20.62 8.95 -9.99
C GLU A 137 20.85 9.58 -11.37
N THR A 138 21.43 8.80 -12.27
CA THR A 138 21.73 9.22 -13.64
C THR A 138 21.10 8.25 -14.63
N SER A 139 20.53 8.79 -15.70
CA SER A 139 20.01 8.02 -16.82
C SER A 139 21.15 7.26 -17.55
N PRO A 140 20.84 6.23 -18.33
CA PRO A 140 21.86 5.48 -19.08
C PRO A 140 22.74 6.30 -20.02
N ASP A 141 22.27 7.46 -20.46
CA ASP A 141 23.04 8.41 -21.30
C ASP A 141 23.97 9.35 -20.49
N GLY A 142 23.97 9.23 -19.14
CA GLY A 142 24.76 10.05 -18.23
C GLY A 142 24.11 11.37 -17.82
N SER A 143 22.92 11.68 -18.29
CA SER A 143 22.15 12.84 -17.84
C SER A 143 21.58 12.62 -16.43
N VAL A 144 21.14 13.72 -15.78
CA VAL A 144 20.44 13.63 -14.50
C VAL A 144 19.11 12.90 -14.73
N ASP A 145 18.86 11.89 -13.96
CA ASP A 145 17.58 11.19 -13.98
C ASP A 145 16.49 12.03 -13.27
N VAL A 146 15.49 12.45 -14.06
CA VAL A 146 14.44 13.36 -13.61
C VAL A 146 13.22 12.55 -13.19
N ASN A 147 12.71 12.82 -11.99
CA ASN A 147 11.53 12.16 -11.48
C ASN A 147 10.28 12.44 -12.34
N VAL A 148 9.46 11.43 -12.56
CA VAL A 148 8.22 11.54 -13.36
C VAL A 148 7.15 12.48 -12.75
N PHE A 149 7.27 12.82 -11.47
CA PHE A 149 6.32 13.68 -10.74
C PHE A 149 6.91 14.99 -10.25
N ASP A 150 8.08 15.37 -10.69
CA ASP A 150 8.77 16.59 -10.23
C ASP A 150 8.95 16.63 -8.69
N ILE A 151 9.34 15.51 -8.11
CA ILE A 151 9.64 15.33 -6.69
C ILE A 151 11.05 14.78 -6.49
N GLU A 152 11.61 14.92 -5.28
CA GLU A 152 12.97 14.47 -4.97
C GLU A 152 13.08 12.95 -4.69
N GLN A 153 11.97 12.30 -4.40
CA GLN A 153 11.94 10.87 -4.07
C GLN A 153 11.71 10.04 -5.31
N GLY A 154 12.55 9.07 -5.57
CA GLY A 154 12.31 8.09 -6.63
C GLY A 154 11.02 7.30 -6.34
N VAL A 155 10.36 6.88 -7.41
CA VAL A 155 9.06 6.19 -7.35
C VAL A 155 9.12 4.85 -8.07
N SER A 156 8.20 3.96 -7.70
CA SER A 156 8.02 2.66 -8.33
C SER A 156 6.55 2.34 -8.53
N ILE A 157 6.24 1.58 -9.57
CA ILE A 157 4.92 0.97 -9.77
C ILE A 157 4.97 -0.44 -9.20
N ASN A 158 4.03 -0.76 -8.33
CA ASN A 158 4.02 -2.02 -7.62
C ASN A 158 2.67 -2.73 -7.78
N PHE A 159 2.70 -4.02 -8.13
CA PHE A 159 1.54 -4.89 -8.15
C PHE A 159 1.74 -5.99 -7.12
N PHE A 160 0.90 -6.02 -6.11
CA PHE A 160 0.88 -7.05 -5.07
C PHE A 160 -0.30 -7.96 -5.32
N ILE A 161 -0.05 -9.22 -5.65
CA ILE A 161 -1.07 -10.18 -6.10
C ILE A 161 -1.19 -11.29 -5.08
N LYS A 162 -2.41 -11.49 -4.54
CA LYS A 162 -2.78 -12.60 -3.69
C LYS A 162 -3.80 -13.46 -4.42
N THR A 163 -3.45 -14.69 -4.75
CA THR A 163 -4.34 -15.64 -5.43
C THR A 163 -5.13 -16.52 -4.46
N GLY A 164 -4.69 -16.57 -3.22
CA GLY A 164 -5.23 -17.46 -2.20
C GLY A 164 -4.79 -18.93 -2.33
N LYS A 165 -3.79 -19.20 -3.20
CA LYS A 165 -3.30 -20.56 -3.46
C LYS A 165 -1.94 -20.87 -2.82
N LYS A 166 -1.26 -19.84 -2.28
CA LYS A 166 0.06 -19.98 -1.67
C LYS A 166 -0.03 -20.72 -0.31
N GLU A 167 0.91 -21.61 -0.06
CA GLU A 167 1.06 -22.27 1.25
C GLU A 167 1.36 -21.24 2.35
N GLU A 168 0.89 -21.50 3.57
CA GLU A 168 0.96 -20.54 4.70
C GLU A 168 2.39 -20.09 5.04
N ASN A 169 3.38 -20.98 4.90
CA ASN A 169 4.78 -20.71 5.23
C ASN A 169 5.63 -20.34 4.02
N GLU A 170 5.06 -20.30 2.83
CA GLU A 170 5.74 -19.93 1.59
C GLU A 170 5.83 -18.41 1.49
N LEU A 171 6.95 -17.93 0.91
CA LEU A 171 7.11 -16.53 0.56
C LEU A 171 6.72 -16.29 -0.88
N GLY A 172 6.12 -15.13 -1.13
CA GLY A 172 5.82 -14.67 -2.48
C GLY A 172 7.07 -14.49 -3.33
N GLN A 173 6.87 -14.56 -4.64
CA GLN A 173 7.90 -14.31 -5.65
C GLN A 173 7.96 -12.82 -5.99
N ILE A 174 9.17 -12.30 -6.21
CA ILE A 174 9.39 -10.91 -6.65
C ILE A 174 9.87 -10.93 -8.09
N PHE A 175 9.28 -10.04 -8.88
CA PHE A 175 9.68 -9.74 -10.25
C PHE A 175 9.99 -8.24 -10.31
N HIS A 176 11.18 -7.89 -10.74
CA HIS A 176 11.67 -6.52 -10.76
C HIS A 176 12.11 -6.13 -12.17
N ALA A 177 11.82 -4.89 -12.55
CA ALA A 177 12.33 -4.25 -13.74
C ALA A 177 12.66 -2.79 -13.43
N ASP A 178 13.62 -2.25 -14.14
CA ASP A 178 13.98 -0.83 -14.18
C ASP A 178 13.46 -0.22 -15.47
N LEU A 179 13.07 1.05 -15.43
CA LEU A 179 12.64 1.80 -16.60
C LEU A 179 13.81 2.59 -17.18
#